data_bfcdc741eeccbbabe34bac75ee235d6b
#
_entry.id   bfcdc741eeccbbabe34bac75ee235d6b
#
_cell.length_a   1.000
_cell.length_b   1.000
_cell.length_c   1.000
_cell.angle_alpha   90.00
_cell.angle_beta   90.00
_cell.angle_gamma   90.00
#
_symmetry.space_group_name_H-M   'P 1'
#
loop_
_entity.id
_entity.type
_entity.pdbx_description
1 polymer ?
#
loop_
_entity_poly.entity_id
_entity_poly.type
_entity_poly.pdbx_seq_one_letter_code
_entity_poly.pdbx_strand_id
1 'polypeptide(L)'
;VVSLLLLSDNGAAIMEPLVIIAAIVPFLAFNLSLKGFKGNKIFMGDAGSMFVGLTIVWLLVDHTQGPGASLRPITGVWLIGLPLMDMAAIMFRRARKGQSVLKPDRKHLHNIFMRAGFSPRRSLVAILLMGAGYCLIGILGEVYQVPAYIMFWGFIALLVVYSAAIMNIWKIIRFFRAVKRRLLPA
;
A
#
# COMPACT_ATOMS: atom_id res chain seq x y z
N VAL A 1 -1.03 -3.70 11.76
CA VAL A 1 -1.54 -4.92 12.45
C VAL A 1 -0.91 -5.02 13.83
N VAL A 2 0.41 -5.20 13.98
CA VAL A 2 1.07 -5.37 15.30
C VAL A 2 0.67 -4.29 16.29
N SER A 3 0.65 -3.01 15.90
CA SER A 3 0.26 -1.90 16.77
C SER A 3 -1.17 -1.99 17.30
N LEU A 4 -2.09 -2.56 16.54
CA LEU A 4 -3.47 -2.77 16.94
C LEU A 4 -3.61 -4.00 17.83
N LEU A 5 -2.85 -5.07 17.54
CA LEU A 5 -2.84 -6.29 18.33
C LEU A 5 -2.20 -6.08 19.71
N LEU A 6 -1.27 -5.14 19.84
CA LEU A 6 -0.71 -4.71 21.14
C LEU A 6 -1.76 -4.04 22.05
N LEU A 7 -2.86 -3.55 21.47
CA LEU A 7 -3.99 -2.98 22.22
C LEU A 7 -5.02 -4.05 22.63
N SER A 8 -4.90 -5.27 22.12
CA SER A 8 -5.73 -6.42 22.50
C SER A 8 -5.01 -7.26 23.56
N ASP A 9 -5.74 -7.78 24.55
CA ASP A 9 -5.18 -8.64 25.61
C ASP A 9 -4.71 -10.03 25.10
N ASN A 10 -4.72 -10.26 23.82
CA ASN A 10 -4.42 -11.54 23.20
C ASN A 10 -2.95 -11.61 22.73
N GLY A 11 -2.03 -11.83 23.67
CA GLY A 11 -0.59 -11.89 23.40
C GLY A 11 -0.18 -12.92 22.34
N ALA A 12 -0.94 -14.00 22.17
CA ALA A 12 -0.69 -15.02 21.15
C ALA A 12 -0.90 -14.47 19.73
N ALA A 13 -1.87 -13.59 19.53
CA ALA A 13 -2.18 -12.97 18.23
C ALA A 13 -1.07 -12.06 17.68
N ILE A 14 -0.13 -11.64 18.54
CA ILE A 14 1.00 -10.77 18.15
C ILE A 14 2.15 -11.57 17.55
N MET A 15 2.29 -12.83 17.94
CA MET A 15 3.46 -13.66 17.58
C MET A 15 3.55 -13.90 16.06
N GLU A 16 2.43 -14.21 15.43
CA GLU A 16 2.41 -14.51 13.99
C GLU A 16 2.90 -13.34 13.11
N PRO A 17 2.36 -12.11 13.23
CA PRO A 17 2.88 -10.99 12.46
C PRO A 17 4.32 -10.61 12.83
N LEU A 18 4.77 -10.85 14.07
CA LEU A 18 6.18 -10.61 14.46
C LEU A 18 7.12 -11.57 13.77
N VAL A 19 6.78 -12.86 13.65
CA VAL A 19 7.58 -13.85 12.91
C VAL A 19 7.76 -13.42 11.45
N ILE A 20 6.69 -12.95 10.82
CA ILE A 20 6.75 -12.49 9.42
C ILE A 20 7.62 -11.24 9.29
N ILE A 21 7.47 -10.28 10.20
CA ILE A 21 8.34 -9.09 10.23
C ILE A 21 9.80 -9.52 10.39
N ALA A 22 10.11 -10.40 11.34
CA ALA A 22 11.45 -10.91 11.56
C ALA A 22 12.05 -11.59 10.32
N ALA A 23 11.22 -12.33 9.56
CA ALA A 23 11.65 -12.96 8.30
C ALA A 23 11.89 -11.95 7.16
N ILE A 24 11.13 -10.86 7.11
CA ILE A 24 11.25 -9.85 6.04
C ILE A 24 12.37 -8.83 6.32
N VAL A 25 12.69 -8.54 7.58
CA VAL A 25 13.70 -7.54 7.95
C VAL A 25 15.08 -7.78 7.32
N PRO A 26 15.66 -8.99 7.32
CA PRO A 26 16.92 -9.25 6.64
C PRO A 26 16.86 -8.97 5.13
N PHE A 27 15.77 -9.41 4.46
CA PHE A 27 15.55 -9.13 3.05
C PHE A 27 15.53 -7.62 2.76
N LEU A 28 14.83 -6.83 3.59
CA LEU A 28 14.79 -5.37 3.45
C LEU A 28 16.17 -4.75 3.70
N ALA A 29 16.94 -5.22 4.67
CA ALA A 29 18.27 -4.71 4.97
C ALA A 29 19.22 -4.80 3.76
N PHE A 30 19.21 -5.94 3.05
CA PHE A 30 19.97 -6.11 1.81
C PHE A 30 19.46 -5.21 0.68
N ASN A 31 18.13 -5.14 0.46
CA ASN A 31 17.56 -4.43 -0.67
C ASN A 31 17.53 -2.90 -0.51
N LEU A 32 17.42 -2.38 0.71
CA LEU A 32 17.51 -0.95 1.00
C LEU A 32 18.97 -0.44 1.04
N SER A 33 19.94 -1.32 0.81
CA SER A 33 21.37 -0.99 0.84
C SER A 33 21.78 -0.25 2.11
N LEU A 34 21.35 -0.76 3.27
CA LEU A 34 21.74 -0.23 4.57
C LEU A 34 23.25 -0.32 4.77
N LYS A 35 23.82 0.50 5.67
CA LYS A 35 25.24 0.46 6.00
C LYS A 35 25.63 -0.98 6.41
N GLY A 36 26.65 -1.54 5.75
CA GLY A 36 27.08 -2.93 5.92
C GLY A 36 26.56 -3.92 4.86
N PHE A 37 25.46 -3.61 4.17
CA PHE A 37 24.85 -4.48 3.15
C PHE A 37 24.90 -3.87 1.73
N LYS A 38 25.79 -2.92 1.49
CA LYS A 38 25.91 -2.25 0.19
C LYS A 38 26.38 -3.23 -0.89
N GLY A 39 25.67 -3.26 -2.00
CA GLY A 39 26.06 -4.00 -3.20
C GLY A 39 25.35 -5.35 -3.39
N ASN A 40 24.83 -5.97 -2.35
CA ASN A 40 24.23 -7.31 -2.42
C ASN A 40 22.69 -7.22 -2.40
N LYS A 41 22.08 -6.85 -3.52
CA LYS A 41 20.61 -6.94 -3.64
C LYS A 41 20.18 -8.38 -3.84
N ILE A 42 19.18 -8.81 -3.09
CA ILE A 42 18.59 -10.14 -3.16
C ILE A 42 17.26 -10.03 -3.90
N PHE A 43 17.06 -10.90 -4.88
CA PHE A 43 15.78 -10.98 -5.60
C PHE A 43 14.83 -11.92 -4.85
N MET A 44 13.64 -11.45 -4.51
CA MET A 44 12.63 -12.24 -3.79
C MET A 44 12.01 -13.33 -4.68
N GLY A 45 12.00 -13.09 -5.99
CA GLY A 45 11.30 -13.94 -6.95
C GLY A 45 9.78 -13.81 -6.89
N ASP A 46 9.11 -14.36 -7.91
CA ASP A 46 7.65 -14.32 -7.98
C ASP A 46 7.02 -15.18 -6.87
N ALA A 47 7.59 -16.37 -6.61
CA ALA A 47 7.13 -17.24 -5.54
C ALA A 47 7.20 -16.58 -4.16
N GLY A 48 8.30 -15.88 -3.84
CA GLY A 48 8.46 -15.19 -2.57
C GLY A 48 7.48 -14.02 -2.41
N SER A 49 7.27 -13.22 -3.45
CA SER A 49 6.31 -12.11 -3.41
C SER A 49 4.86 -12.60 -3.28
N MET A 50 4.50 -13.70 -3.96
CA MET A 50 3.18 -14.32 -3.83
C MET A 50 2.97 -14.91 -2.45
N PHE A 51 3.99 -15.58 -1.89
CA PHE A 51 3.92 -16.13 -0.53
C PHE A 51 3.70 -15.04 0.51
N VAL A 52 4.49 -13.95 0.47
CA VAL A 52 4.31 -12.81 1.38
C VAL A 52 2.92 -12.19 1.24
N GLY A 53 2.44 -12.00 0.00
CA GLY A 53 1.12 -11.46 -0.27
C GLY A 53 0.01 -12.34 0.32
N LEU A 54 0.08 -13.65 0.08
CA LEU A 54 -0.87 -14.62 0.63
C LEU A 54 -0.86 -14.62 2.16
N THR A 55 0.32 -14.60 2.77
CA THR A 55 0.45 -14.60 4.23
C THR A 55 -0.15 -13.34 4.86
N ILE A 56 0.06 -12.16 4.24
CA ILE A 56 -0.56 -10.92 4.71
C ILE A 56 -2.08 -11.00 4.62
N VAL A 57 -2.64 -11.50 3.52
CA VAL A 57 -4.09 -11.64 3.35
C VAL A 57 -4.64 -12.65 4.35
N TRP A 58 -3.95 -13.79 4.53
CA TRP A 58 -4.36 -14.80 5.51
C TRP A 58 -4.41 -14.23 6.92
N LEU A 59 -3.36 -13.53 7.38
CA LEU A 59 -3.35 -12.87 8.68
C LEU A 59 -4.48 -11.85 8.84
N LEU A 60 -4.77 -11.07 7.80
CA LEU A 60 -5.86 -10.10 7.86
C LEU A 60 -7.22 -10.78 7.99
N VAL A 61 -7.44 -11.89 7.27
CA VAL A 61 -8.68 -12.66 7.36
C VAL A 61 -8.82 -13.27 8.74
N ASP A 62 -7.77 -13.91 9.25
CA ASP A 62 -7.77 -14.58 10.56
C ASP A 62 -8.07 -13.59 11.70
N HIS A 63 -7.44 -12.41 11.67
CA HIS A 63 -7.65 -11.39 12.71
C HIS A 63 -8.90 -10.53 12.54
N THR A 64 -9.59 -10.60 11.40
CA THR A 64 -10.80 -9.81 11.15
C THR A 64 -12.08 -10.64 11.10
N GLN A 65 -11.99 -11.97 11.11
CA GLN A 65 -13.15 -12.85 10.99
C GLN A 65 -13.13 -13.96 12.05
N GLY A 66 -14.29 -14.47 12.39
CA GLY A 66 -14.44 -15.55 13.36
C GLY A 66 -14.56 -15.10 14.82
N PRO A 67 -14.71 -16.07 15.75
CA PRO A 67 -14.95 -15.79 17.18
C PRO A 67 -13.78 -15.11 17.91
N GLY A 68 -12.56 -15.17 17.34
CA GLY A 68 -11.35 -14.57 17.89
C GLY A 68 -10.93 -13.28 17.18
N ALA A 69 -11.80 -12.68 16.37
CA ALA A 69 -11.48 -11.48 15.61
C ALA A 69 -11.04 -10.32 16.52
N SER A 70 -9.81 -9.86 16.32
CA SER A 70 -9.22 -8.73 17.08
C SER A 70 -9.42 -7.39 16.40
N LEU A 71 -9.80 -7.39 15.11
CA LEU A 71 -9.96 -6.21 14.27
C LEU A 71 -11.25 -6.30 13.46
N ARG A 72 -11.81 -5.14 13.13
CA ARG A 72 -12.96 -5.10 12.22
C ARG A 72 -12.51 -5.35 10.77
N PRO A 73 -13.32 -6.05 9.94
CA PRO A 73 -12.97 -6.32 8.53
C PRO A 73 -12.62 -5.08 7.73
N ILE A 74 -13.32 -3.96 7.98
CA ILE A 74 -13.03 -2.70 7.28
C ILE A 74 -11.66 -2.14 7.62
N THR A 75 -11.17 -2.33 8.83
CA THR A 75 -9.81 -1.94 9.24
C THR A 75 -8.76 -2.72 8.45
N GLY A 76 -8.98 -4.04 8.25
CA GLY A 76 -8.12 -4.86 7.39
C GLY A 76 -8.01 -4.31 5.96
N VAL A 77 -9.10 -3.84 5.39
CA VAL A 77 -9.11 -3.20 4.05
C VAL A 77 -8.24 -1.94 4.01
N TRP A 78 -8.28 -1.10 5.05
CA TRP A 78 -7.44 0.10 5.15
C TRP A 78 -5.96 -0.23 5.31
N LEU A 79 -5.62 -1.31 6.02
CA LEU A 79 -4.22 -1.73 6.23
C LEU A 79 -3.52 -2.13 4.92
N ILE A 80 -4.24 -2.70 3.96
CA ILE A 80 -3.75 -2.99 2.60
C ILE A 80 -4.27 -1.99 1.57
N GLY A 81 -4.73 -0.82 2.00
CA GLY A 81 -5.49 0.12 1.18
C GLY A 81 -4.73 0.59 -0.07
N LEU A 82 -3.45 0.94 0.05
CA LEU A 82 -2.69 1.46 -1.09
C LEU A 82 -2.49 0.43 -2.22
N PRO A 83 -1.97 -0.80 -1.97
CA PRO A 83 -1.86 -1.81 -3.02
C PRO A 83 -3.22 -2.22 -3.59
N LEU A 84 -4.27 -2.27 -2.76
CA LEU A 84 -5.61 -2.59 -3.21
C LEU A 84 -6.16 -1.50 -4.15
N MET A 85 -5.98 -0.22 -3.81
CA MET A 85 -6.40 0.90 -4.66
C MET A 85 -5.61 0.98 -5.96
N ASP A 86 -4.29 0.74 -5.95
CA ASP A 86 -3.46 0.75 -7.17
C ASP A 86 -3.92 -0.36 -8.13
N MET A 87 -4.14 -1.56 -7.61
CA MET A 87 -4.67 -2.68 -8.39
C MET A 87 -6.05 -2.38 -8.96
N ALA A 88 -7.00 -1.94 -8.12
CA ALA A 88 -8.37 -1.64 -8.53
C ALA A 88 -8.43 -0.52 -9.59
N ALA A 89 -7.63 0.55 -9.43
CA ALA A 89 -7.57 1.64 -10.39
C ALA A 89 -7.03 1.18 -11.76
N ILE A 90 -6.02 0.29 -11.77
CA ILE A 90 -5.49 -0.28 -13.00
C ILE A 90 -6.54 -1.17 -13.68
N MET A 91 -7.20 -2.05 -12.92
CA MET A 91 -8.24 -2.94 -13.43
C MET A 91 -9.40 -2.13 -14.02
N PHE A 92 -9.90 -1.13 -13.29
CA PHE A 92 -10.98 -0.25 -13.76
C PHE A 92 -10.61 0.50 -15.05
N ARG A 93 -9.39 1.07 -15.10
CA ARG A 93 -8.91 1.75 -16.31
C ARG A 93 -8.84 0.81 -17.50
N ARG A 94 -8.42 -0.44 -17.32
CA ARG A 94 -8.32 -1.44 -18.38
C ARG A 94 -9.70 -1.88 -18.85
N ALA A 95 -10.62 -2.16 -17.92
CA ALA A 95 -11.99 -2.50 -18.23
C ALA A 95 -12.66 -1.41 -19.09
N ARG A 96 -12.47 -0.13 -18.73
CA ARG A 96 -12.98 1.00 -19.55
C ARG A 96 -12.39 1.08 -20.95
N LYS A 97 -11.22 0.49 -21.19
CA LYS A 97 -10.58 0.44 -22.51
C LYS A 97 -10.83 -0.85 -23.27
N GLY A 98 -11.70 -1.73 -22.78
CA GLY A 98 -11.95 -3.04 -23.36
C GLY A 98 -10.72 -3.97 -23.35
N GLN A 99 -9.72 -3.70 -22.49
CA GLN A 99 -8.51 -4.50 -22.38
C GLN A 99 -8.66 -5.56 -21.29
N SER A 100 -8.00 -6.72 -21.49
CA SER A 100 -7.97 -7.76 -20.46
C SER A 100 -7.37 -7.23 -19.16
N VAL A 101 -8.09 -7.39 -18.05
CA VAL A 101 -7.70 -6.91 -16.72
C VAL A 101 -6.53 -7.69 -16.12
N LEU A 102 -6.30 -8.93 -16.58
CA LEU A 102 -5.28 -9.85 -16.06
C LEU A 102 -3.91 -9.71 -16.75
N LYS A 103 -3.80 -8.95 -17.85
CA LYS A 103 -2.49 -8.75 -18.48
C LYS A 103 -1.59 -7.87 -17.63
N PRO A 104 -0.26 -8.14 -17.57
CA PRO A 104 0.70 -7.29 -16.88
C PRO A 104 0.63 -5.83 -17.35
N ASP A 105 0.64 -4.88 -16.44
CA ASP A 105 0.67 -3.45 -16.78
C ASP A 105 1.92 -2.77 -16.17
N ARG A 106 2.58 -1.95 -16.98
CA ARG A 106 3.73 -1.13 -16.53
C ARG A 106 3.32 0.22 -15.94
N LYS A 107 2.05 0.39 -15.56
CA LYS A 107 1.49 1.66 -15.09
C LYS A 107 1.14 1.66 -13.60
N HIS A 108 1.86 0.85 -12.82
CA HIS A 108 1.80 0.90 -11.37
C HIS A 108 2.35 2.24 -10.83
N LEU A 109 1.92 2.61 -9.64
CA LEU A 109 2.23 3.87 -8.99
C LEU A 109 3.74 4.21 -9.01
N HIS A 110 4.61 3.23 -8.74
CA HIS A 110 6.07 3.44 -8.75
C HIS A 110 6.59 3.86 -10.15
N ASN A 111 6.08 3.26 -11.22
CA ASN A 111 6.46 3.64 -12.58
C ASN A 111 5.98 5.05 -12.94
N ILE A 112 4.84 5.46 -12.39
CA ILE A 112 4.30 6.80 -12.58
C ILE A 112 5.22 7.82 -11.91
N PHE A 113 5.65 7.60 -10.68
CA PHE A 113 6.58 8.49 -9.98
C PHE A 113 7.92 8.60 -10.71
N MET A 114 8.49 7.48 -11.17
CA MET A 114 9.74 7.51 -11.94
C MET A 114 9.59 8.29 -13.25
N ARG A 115 8.49 8.12 -13.99
CA ARG A 115 8.19 8.89 -15.19
C ARG A 115 7.92 10.38 -14.90
N ALA A 116 7.46 10.70 -13.71
CA ALA A 116 7.31 12.09 -13.26
C ALA A 116 8.65 12.77 -12.93
N GLY A 117 9.77 12.01 -12.93
CA GLY A 117 11.11 12.51 -12.66
C GLY A 117 11.58 12.30 -11.21
N PHE A 118 10.88 11.49 -10.44
CA PHE A 118 11.35 11.11 -9.10
C PHE A 118 12.46 10.07 -9.20
N SER A 119 13.48 10.18 -8.35
CA SER A 119 14.46 9.10 -8.20
C SER A 119 13.82 7.85 -7.57
N PRO A 120 14.36 6.64 -7.79
CA PRO A 120 13.82 5.41 -7.20
C PRO A 120 13.62 5.50 -5.68
N ARG A 121 14.56 6.11 -4.96
CA ARG A 121 14.46 6.32 -3.50
C ARG A 121 13.31 7.26 -3.12
N ARG A 122 13.15 8.38 -3.83
CA ARG A 122 12.05 9.32 -3.58
C ARG A 122 10.70 8.70 -3.91
N SER A 123 10.63 7.91 -4.96
CA SER A 123 9.41 7.15 -5.31
C SER A 123 9.04 6.15 -4.21
N LEU A 124 10.03 5.41 -3.69
CA LEU A 124 9.82 4.48 -2.59
C LEU A 124 9.32 5.20 -1.33
N VAL A 125 9.97 6.28 -0.92
CA VAL A 125 9.56 7.06 0.27
C VAL A 125 8.13 7.59 0.10
N ALA A 126 7.79 8.13 -1.08
CA ALA A 126 6.44 8.64 -1.34
C ALA A 126 5.38 7.53 -1.23
N ILE A 127 5.65 6.34 -1.79
CA ILE A 127 4.74 5.19 -1.71
C ILE A 127 4.59 4.71 -0.26
N LEU A 128 5.70 4.63 0.49
CA LEU A 128 5.66 4.24 1.90
C LEU A 128 4.86 5.24 2.76
N LEU A 129 5.04 6.54 2.54
CA LEU A 129 4.26 7.57 3.24
C LEU A 129 2.78 7.50 2.90
N MET A 130 2.44 7.28 1.63
CA MET A 130 1.03 7.06 1.24
C MET A 130 0.47 5.82 1.91
N GLY A 131 1.17 4.68 1.87
CA GLY A 131 0.75 3.45 2.54
C GLY A 131 0.59 3.62 4.05
N ALA A 132 1.55 4.28 4.70
CA ALA A 132 1.46 4.63 6.12
C ALA A 132 0.23 5.51 6.43
N GLY A 133 -0.11 6.45 5.55
CA GLY A 133 -1.32 7.28 5.66
C GLY A 133 -2.60 6.44 5.66
N TYR A 134 -2.72 5.47 4.75
CA TYR A 134 -3.86 4.53 4.73
C TYR A 134 -3.93 3.68 5.99
N CYS A 135 -2.80 3.12 6.42
CA CYS A 135 -2.71 2.36 7.66
C CYS A 135 -3.13 3.22 8.87
N LEU A 136 -2.65 4.46 8.94
CA LEU A 136 -2.97 5.37 10.02
C LEU A 136 -4.48 5.67 10.10
N ILE A 137 -5.13 5.92 8.96
CA ILE A 137 -6.59 6.13 8.91
C ILE A 137 -7.31 4.87 9.42
N GLY A 138 -6.88 3.67 8.99
CA GLY A 138 -7.43 2.40 9.47
C GLY A 138 -7.29 2.23 10.97
N ILE A 139 -6.10 2.50 11.52
CA ILE A 139 -5.80 2.40 12.95
C ILE A 139 -6.63 3.41 13.76
N LEU A 140 -6.66 4.67 13.34
CA LEU A 140 -7.45 5.69 14.00
C LEU A 140 -8.94 5.38 13.97
N GLY A 141 -9.45 4.88 12.83
CA GLY A 141 -10.82 4.43 12.70
C GLY A 141 -11.17 3.28 13.66
N GLU A 142 -10.22 2.37 13.92
CA GLU A 142 -10.37 1.29 14.89
C GLU A 142 -10.36 1.83 16.32
N VAL A 143 -9.35 2.62 16.68
CA VAL A 143 -9.15 3.18 18.04
C VAL A 143 -10.33 4.07 18.46
N TYR A 144 -10.78 4.95 17.55
CA TYR A 144 -11.91 5.84 17.82
C TYR A 144 -13.28 5.20 17.55
N GLN A 145 -13.34 3.90 17.28
CA GLN A 145 -14.57 3.15 17.01
C GLN A 145 -15.48 3.82 15.97
N VAL A 146 -14.86 4.43 14.93
CA VAL A 146 -15.60 5.06 13.82
C VAL A 146 -16.52 4.03 13.19
N PRO A 147 -17.83 4.31 12.95
CA PRO A 147 -18.75 3.37 12.35
C PRO A 147 -18.24 2.77 11.04
N ALA A 148 -18.37 1.45 10.88
CA ALA A 148 -17.82 0.72 9.73
C ALA A 148 -18.32 1.25 8.38
N TYR A 149 -19.56 1.72 8.30
CA TYR A 149 -20.12 2.30 7.09
C TYR A 149 -19.44 3.63 6.69
N ILE A 150 -19.03 4.45 7.67
CA ILE A 150 -18.29 5.70 7.40
C ILE A 150 -16.91 5.35 6.84
N MET A 151 -16.21 4.40 7.46
CA MET A 151 -14.92 3.94 6.98
C MET A 151 -15.01 3.31 5.58
N PHE A 152 -16.06 2.54 5.31
CA PHE A 152 -16.29 1.92 4.03
C PHE A 152 -16.53 2.97 2.93
N TRP A 153 -17.45 3.90 3.13
CA TRP A 153 -17.72 4.94 2.14
C TRP A 153 -16.55 5.91 1.97
N GLY A 154 -15.81 6.18 3.03
CA GLY A 154 -14.56 6.94 2.99
C GLY A 154 -13.51 6.25 2.11
N PHE A 155 -13.37 4.92 2.24
CA PHE A 155 -12.48 4.12 1.39
C PHE A 155 -12.91 4.16 -0.08
N ILE A 156 -14.21 4.00 -0.36
CA ILE A 156 -14.74 4.08 -1.73
C ILE A 156 -14.53 5.48 -2.33
N ALA A 157 -14.78 6.54 -1.58
CA ALA A 157 -14.53 7.91 -2.02
C ALA A 157 -13.05 8.12 -2.39
N LEU A 158 -12.13 7.67 -1.53
CA LEU A 158 -10.70 7.73 -1.83
C LEU A 158 -10.30 6.88 -3.03
N LEU A 159 -10.89 5.69 -3.21
CA LEU A 159 -10.67 4.86 -4.39
C LEU A 159 -11.09 5.56 -5.68
N VAL A 160 -12.22 6.26 -5.67
CA VAL A 160 -12.69 7.05 -6.82
C VAL A 160 -11.72 8.19 -7.12
N VAL A 161 -11.32 8.96 -6.11
CA VAL A 161 -10.35 10.06 -6.24
C VAL A 161 -9.02 9.55 -6.76
N TYR A 162 -8.50 8.48 -6.17
CA TYR A 162 -7.25 7.83 -6.60
C TYR A 162 -7.32 7.36 -8.05
N SER A 163 -8.40 6.67 -8.43
CA SER A 163 -8.62 6.20 -9.80
C SER A 163 -8.69 7.37 -10.80
N ALA A 164 -9.40 8.44 -10.45
CA ALA A 164 -9.47 9.65 -11.26
C ALA A 164 -8.09 10.33 -11.41
N ALA A 165 -7.30 10.39 -10.33
CA ALA A 165 -5.93 10.91 -10.35
C ALA A 165 -5.03 10.09 -11.27
N ILE A 166 -5.04 8.76 -11.16
CA ILE A 166 -4.27 7.85 -12.02
C ILE A 166 -4.68 7.97 -13.49
N MET A 167 -5.97 8.09 -13.79
CA MET A 167 -6.44 8.28 -15.16
C MET A 167 -5.96 9.61 -15.78
N ASN A 168 -5.89 10.67 -14.98
CA ASN A 168 -5.49 12.01 -15.41
C ASN A 168 -4.03 12.36 -15.08
N ILE A 169 -3.22 11.39 -14.68
CA ILE A 169 -1.89 11.62 -14.12
C ILE A 169 -0.98 12.48 -15.02
N TRP A 170 -1.07 12.32 -16.35
CA TRP A 170 -0.27 13.10 -17.28
C TRP A 170 -0.68 14.58 -17.36
N LYS A 171 -1.97 14.89 -17.14
CA LYS A 171 -2.47 16.26 -17.03
C LYS A 171 -1.93 16.88 -15.74
N ILE A 172 -1.98 16.13 -14.63
CA ILE A 172 -1.50 16.53 -13.32
C ILE A 172 0.01 16.82 -13.36
N ILE A 173 0.81 15.90 -13.91
CA ILE A 173 2.27 16.08 -14.04
C ILE A 173 2.61 17.32 -14.90
N ARG A 174 1.91 17.52 -16.01
CA ARG A 174 2.10 18.70 -16.86
C ARG A 174 1.78 19.98 -16.12
N PHE A 175 0.70 20.02 -15.36
CA PHE A 175 0.30 21.16 -14.54
C PHE A 175 1.39 21.49 -13.51
N PHE A 176 1.85 20.52 -12.73
CA PHE A 176 2.91 20.75 -11.74
C PHE A 176 4.24 21.20 -12.36
N ARG A 177 4.62 20.69 -13.52
CA ARG A 177 5.81 21.16 -14.24
C ARG A 177 5.65 22.60 -14.71
N ALA A 178 4.47 22.98 -15.17
CA ALA A 178 4.18 24.35 -15.58
C ALA A 178 4.22 25.33 -14.39
N VAL A 179 3.64 24.95 -13.25
CA VAL A 179 3.68 25.72 -12.01
C VAL A 179 5.13 25.89 -11.51
N LYS A 180 5.91 24.78 -11.50
CA LYS A 180 7.32 24.85 -11.09
C LYS A 180 8.14 25.82 -11.96
N ARG A 181 7.93 25.84 -13.27
CA ARG A 181 8.59 26.78 -14.18
C ARG A 181 8.20 28.23 -13.91
N ARG A 182 6.99 28.50 -13.42
CA ARG A 182 6.55 29.88 -13.08
C ARG A 182 7.10 30.37 -11.75
N LEU A 183 7.26 29.43 -10.78
CA LEU A 183 7.71 29.76 -9.42
C LEU A 183 9.24 29.81 -9.27
N LEU A 184 9.97 29.15 -10.15
CA LEU A 184 11.43 29.08 -10.18
C LEU A 184 11.89 29.38 -11.61
N PRO A 185 11.78 30.65 -12.08
CA PRO A 185 12.48 31.06 -13.29
C PRO A 185 13.98 30.88 -13.06
N ALA A 186 14.68 30.30 -14.04
CA ALA A 186 16.10 29.99 -14.00
C ALA A 186 16.92 31.28 -13.88
#